data_d485b8d1a3f41ec51ecd17cdaf0bb309
#
_entry.id   d485b8d1a3f41ec51ecd17cdaf0bb309
#
_cell.length_a   1.000
_cell.length_b   1.000
_cell.length_c   1.000
_cell.angle_alpha   90.00
_cell.angle_beta   90.00
_cell.angle_gamma   90.00
#
_symmetry.space_group_name_H-M   'P 1'
#
loop_
_entity.id
_entity.type
_entity.pdbx_description
1 polymer ?
#
loop_
_entity_poly.entity_id
_entity_poly.type
_entity_poly.pdbx_seq_one_letter_code
_entity_poly.pdbx_strand_id
1 'polypeptide(L)'
;SALSHSAILARSLHLPLIVNVPQLLSRIADGDVLIIDGADGSITANPQADNLRDYRARLKEHAREQRELGRLRSKPSRTRDQVDIALLANAESLEDVTQAHALGAQGLGLYRTEFLFLQRNELPDEEEQFQTYRDAALGMSGRPVTIRTLDLGADKADRTGLTLSNEENPALGLRGVRLSLAPVSYT
;
A
#
# COMPACT_ATOMS: atom_id res chain seq x y z
N SER A 1 -0.77 12.55 11.98
CA SER A 1 0.32 12.31 11.01
C SER A 1 -0.21 11.44 9.87
N ALA A 2 0.29 11.64 8.65
CA ALA A 2 -0.08 10.84 7.47
C ALA A 2 0.25 9.33 7.62
N LEU A 3 1.07 8.98 8.61
CA LEU A 3 1.43 7.61 8.99
C LEU A 3 0.69 7.13 10.24
N SER A 4 -0.37 7.81 10.66
CA SER A 4 -1.17 7.35 11.79
C SER A 4 -1.96 6.09 11.43
N HIS A 5 -2.30 5.28 12.43
CA HIS A 5 -3.14 4.08 12.26
C HIS A 5 -4.46 4.39 11.51
N SER A 6 -5.07 5.52 11.83
CA SER A 6 -6.30 6.00 11.16
C SER A 6 -6.08 6.30 9.67
N ALA A 7 -4.89 6.82 9.29
CA ALA A 7 -4.59 7.12 7.89
C ALA A 7 -4.37 5.83 7.08
N ILE A 8 -3.73 4.83 7.68
CA ILE A 8 -3.54 3.51 7.07
C ILE A 8 -4.91 2.83 6.87
N LEU A 9 -5.75 2.84 7.91
CA LEU A 9 -7.08 2.25 7.85
C LEU A 9 -8.00 2.96 6.83
N ALA A 10 -7.99 4.29 6.78
CA ALA A 10 -8.79 5.02 5.80
C ALA A 10 -8.35 4.71 4.36
N ARG A 11 -7.03 4.53 4.14
CA ARG A 11 -6.48 4.14 2.84
C ARG A 11 -6.93 2.74 2.43
N SER A 12 -6.88 1.75 3.34
CA SER A 12 -7.33 0.39 3.05
C SER A 12 -8.83 0.32 2.79
N LEU A 13 -9.62 1.17 3.46
CA LEU A 13 -11.07 1.29 3.24
C LEU A 13 -11.45 2.21 2.07
N HIS A 14 -10.48 2.78 1.34
CA HIS A 14 -10.68 3.73 0.24
C HIS A 14 -11.55 4.95 0.65
N LEU A 15 -11.40 5.38 1.91
CA LEU A 15 -12.11 6.55 2.43
C LEU A 15 -11.27 7.82 2.28
N PRO A 16 -11.87 8.95 1.86
CA PRO A 16 -11.16 10.22 1.87
C PRO A 16 -10.82 10.61 3.32
N LEU A 17 -9.56 10.92 3.58
CA LEU A 17 -9.09 11.37 4.88
C LEU A 17 -8.18 12.58 4.73
N ILE A 18 -8.47 13.60 5.51
CA ILE A 18 -7.61 14.77 5.67
C ILE A 18 -7.14 14.83 7.11
N VAL A 19 -5.85 14.99 7.32
CA VAL A 19 -5.23 15.08 8.64
C VAL A 19 -4.64 16.46 8.88
N ASN A 20 -4.39 16.81 10.15
CA ASN A 20 -3.83 18.10 10.55
C ASN A 20 -4.70 19.30 10.15
N VAL A 21 -6.01 19.21 10.36
CA VAL A 21 -6.93 20.35 10.17
C VAL A 21 -7.11 21.06 11.51
N PRO A 22 -6.39 22.16 11.76
CA PRO A 22 -6.50 22.87 13.04
C PRO A 22 -7.88 23.47 13.22
N GLN A 23 -8.40 23.42 14.43
CA GLN A 23 -9.67 24.03 14.83
C GLN A 23 -10.89 23.57 14.00
N LEU A 24 -10.84 22.39 13.35
CA LEU A 24 -11.97 21.90 12.56
C LEU A 24 -13.24 21.77 13.42
N LEU A 25 -13.12 21.11 14.59
CA LEU A 25 -14.24 20.87 15.49
C LEU A 25 -14.90 22.13 16.07
N SER A 26 -14.19 23.27 16.08
CA SER A 26 -14.77 24.55 16.48
C SER A 26 -15.50 25.27 15.35
N ARG A 27 -15.39 24.76 14.12
CA ARG A 27 -15.97 25.38 12.90
C ARG A 27 -17.11 24.56 12.30
N ILE A 28 -17.38 23.39 12.84
CA ILE A 28 -18.44 22.49 12.37
C ILE A 28 -19.31 22.11 13.56
N ALA A 29 -20.57 21.82 13.29
CA ALA A 29 -21.56 21.36 14.26
C ALA A 29 -22.19 20.05 13.80
N ASP A 30 -22.83 19.33 14.73
CA ASP A 30 -23.59 18.15 14.39
C ASP A 30 -24.73 18.48 13.42
N GLY A 31 -24.81 17.71 12.34
CA GLY A 31 -25.77 17.94 11.27
C GLY A 31 -25.27 18.79 10.09
N ASP A 32 -24.07 19.38 10.20
CA ASP A 32 -23.48 20.11 9.08
C ASP A 32 -23.17 19.18 7.91
N VAL A 33 -23.42 19.68 6.71
CA VAL A 33 -23.01 19.00 5.47
C VAL A 33 -21.56 19.37 5.14
N LEU A 34 -20.72 18.35 4.95
CA LEU A 34 -19.31 18.54 4.63
C LEU A 34 -18.99 17.98 3.25
N ILE A 35 -18.16 18.69 2.49
CA ILE A 35 -17.41 18.17 1.36
C ILE A 35 -15.98 17.92 1.82
N ILE A 36 -15.51 16.69 1.67
CA ILE A 36 -14.12 16.29 1.99
C ILE A 36 -13.48 15.85 0.67
N ASP A 37 -12.53 16.63 0.18
CA ASP A 37 -11.76 16.30 -1.02
C ASP A 37 -10.33 15.95 -0.63
N GLY A 38 -10.04 14.64 -0.62
CA GLY A 38 -8.73 14.12 -0.27
C GLY A 38 -7.67 14.34 -1.34
N ALA A 39 -8.05 14.70 -2.56
CA ALA A 39 -7.12 14.93 -3.66
C ALA A 39 -6.45 16.31 -3.55
N ASP A 40 -7.23 17.35 -3.22
CA ASP A 40 -6.71 18.70 -3.02
C ASP A 40 -6.53 19.09 -1.54
N GLY A 41 -6.93 18.19 -0.62
CA GLY A 41 -6.77 18.41 0.82
C GLY A 41 -7.73 19.45 1.40
N SER A 42 -8.90 19.63 0.81
CA SER A 42 -9.88 20.65 1.23
C SER A 42 -11.07 20.07 1.98
N ILE A 43 -11.58 20.84 2.93
CA ILE A 43 -12.85 20.59 3.63
C ILE A 43 -13.72 21.84 3.49
N THR A 44 -14.93 21.67 2.96
CA THR A 44 -15.92 22.74 2.87
C THR A 44 -17.13 22.38 3.74
N ALA A 45 -17.40 23.20 4.75
CA ALA A 45 -18.58 23.06 5.61
C ALA A 45 -19.75 23.86 5.03
N ASN A 46 -20.94 23.28 5.08
CA ASN A 46 -22.19 23.86 4.62
C ASN A 46 -22.07 24.49 3.20
N PRO A 47 -21.65 23.69 2.20
CA PRO A 47 -21.43 24.19 0.85
C PRO A 47 -22.69 24.76 0.25
N GLN A 48 -22.57 25.80 -0.59
CA GLN A 48 -23.67 26.30 -1.37
C GLN A 48 -24.23 25.22 -2.31
N ALA A 49 -25.52 25.37 -2.68
CA ALA A 49 -26.20 24.33 -3.46
C ALA A 49 -25.49 24.02 -4.80
N ASP A 50 -24.90 25.03 -5.43
CA ASP A 50 -24.15 24.85 -6.69
C ASP A 50 -22.87 24.04 -6.46
N ASN A 51 -22.08 24.36 -5.43
CA ASN A 51 -20.88 23.59 -5.09
C ASN A 51 -21.23 22.13 -4.77
N LEU A 52 -22.31 21.91 -4.01
CA LEU A 52 -22.74 20.56 -3.67
C LEU A 52 -23.18 19.78 -4.91
N ARG A 53 -23.85 20.45 -5.86
CA ARG A 53 -24.24 19.85 -7.14
C ARG A 53 -23.02 19.45 -7.97
N ASP A 54 -22.02 20.32 -8.05
CA ASP A 54 -20.81 20.08 -8.83
C ASP A 54 -19.99 18.91 -8.24
N TYR A 55 -19.82 18.87 -6.91
CA TYR A 55 -19.15 17.73 -6.27
C TYR A 55 -19.93 16.42 -6.41
N ARG A 56 -21.24 16.45 -6.37
CA ARG A 56 -22.05 15.24 -6.66
C ARG A 56 -21.91 14.77 -8.11
N ALA A 57 -21.76 15.70 -9.06
CA ALA A 57 -21.48 15.36 -10.45
C ALA A 57 -20.08 14.71 -10.60
N ARG A 58 -19.05 15.30 -9.96
CA ARG A 58 -17.68 14.72 -9.91
C ARG A 58 -17.67 13.31 -9.29
N LEU A 59 -18.39 13.08 -8.20
CA LEU A 59 -18.51 11.74 -7.60
C LEU A 59 -19.16 10.72 -8.54
N LYS A 60 -20.19 11.13 -9.29
CA LYS A 60 -20.83 10.25 -10.28
C LYS A 60 -19.88 9.91 -11.43
N GLU A 61 -19.12 10.90 -11.91
CA GLU A 61 -18.14 10.68 -12.98
C GLU A 61 -17.02 9.76 -12.51
N HIS A 62 -16.45 10.01 -11.33
CA HIS A 62 -15.44 9.12 -10.74
C HIS A 62 -15.97 7.69 -10.56
N ALA A 63 -17.20 7.52 -10.09
CA ALA A 63 -17.82 6.20 -9.97
C ALA A 63 -18.07 5.52 -11.33
N ARG A 64 -18.27 6.32 -12.40
CA ARG A 64 -18.36 5.81 -13.76
C ARG A 64 -17.01 5.35 -14.27
N GLU A 65 -15.97 6.17 -14.12
CA GLU A 65 -14.59 5.84 -14.48
C GLU A 65 -14.12 4.54 -13.78
N GLN A 66 -14.37 4.41 -12.48
CA GLN A 66 -14.04 3.20 -11.72
C GLN A 66 -14.76 1.95 -12.28
N ARG A 67 -16.02 2.10 -12.70
CA ARG A 67 -16.75 0.99 -13.35
C ARG A 67 -16.17 0.64 -14.73
N GLU A 68 -15.76 1.64 -15.50
CA GLU A 68 -15.13 1.43 -16.82
C GLU A 68 -13.75 0.76 -16.65
N LEU A 69 -12.93 1.20 -15.68
CA LEU A 69 -11.68 0.54 -15.31
C LEU A 69 -11.91 -0.92 -14.88
N GLY A 70 -12.95 -1.17 -14.08
CA GLY A 70 -13.32 -2.52 -13.66
C GLY A 70 -13.60 -3.48 -14.85
N ARG A 71 -14.07 -2.97 -15.99
CA ARG A 71 -14.28 -3.77 -17.21
C ARG A 71 -12.98 -4.16 -17.91
N LEU A 72 -11.90 -3.45 -17.65
CA LEU A 72 -10.59 -3.76 -18.22
C LEU A 72 -9.90 -4.94 -17.52
N ARG A 73 -10.34 -5.28 -16.32
CA ARG A 73 -9.75 -6.32 -15.48
C ARG A 73 -9.60 -7.69 -16.14
N SER A 74 -10.55 -8.05 -17.00
CA SER A 74 -10.55 -9.33 -17.72
C SER A 74 -9.96 -9.24 -19.13
N LYS A 75 -9.52 -8.04 -19.56
CA LYS A 75 -8.96 -7.85 -20.88
C LYS A 75 -7.46 -8.10 -20.87
N PRO A 76 -6.89 -8.75 -21.90
CA PRO A 76 -5.45 -8.88 -22.03
C PRO A 76 -4.80 -7.51 -22.22
N SER A 77 -3.69 -7.27 -21.52
CA SER A 77 -2.87 -6.08 -21.73
C SER A 77 -1.97 -6.31 -22.93
N ARG A 78 -2.23 -5.58 -24.00
CA ARG A 78 -1.58 -5.78 -25.29
C ARG A 78 -1.18 -4.43 -25.89
N THR A 79 0.03 -4.38 -26.45
CA THR A 79 0.52 -3.21 -27.18
C THR A 79 -0.21 -3.04 -28.52
N ARG A 80 -0.01 -1.92 -29.21
CA ARG A 80 -0.63 -1.69 -30.54
C ARG A 80 -0.14 -2.67 -31.60
N ASP A 81 1.10 -3.15 -31.48
CA ASP A 81 1.71 -4.17 -32.33
C ASP A 81 1.41 -5.61 -31.87
N GLN A 82 0.41 -5.76 -31.00
CA GLN A 82 -0.15 -7.04 -30.56
C GLN A 82 0.76 -7.89 -29.65
N VAL A 83 1.74 -7.26 -28.98
CA VAL A 83 2.59 -7.93 -28.00
C VAL A 83 1.85 -7.96 -26.65
N ASP A 84 1.70 -9.14 -26.06
CA ASP A 84 1.11 -9.29 -24.73
C ASP A 84 2.07 -8.80 -23.64
N ILE A 85 1.57 -7.95 -22.74
CA ILE A 85 2.32 -7.42 -21.60
C ILE A 85 1.74 -8.00 -20.31
N ALA A 86 2.55 -8.69 -19.54
CA ALA A 86 2.15 -9.19 -18.24
C ALA A 86 2.01 -8.03 -17.23
N LEU A 87 0.85 -7.92 -16.60
CA LEU A 87 0.61 -6.97 -15.51
C LEU A 87 0.76 -7.69 -14.18
N LEU A 88 1.83 -7.36 -13.47
CA LEU A 88 2.15 -7.92 -12.17
C LEU A 88 1.95 -6.87 -11.09
N ALA A 89 1.41 -7.27 -9.94
CA ALA A 89 1.20 -6.37 -8.81
C ALA A 89 2.41 -6.32 -7.89
N ASN A 90 2.52 -5.23 -7.12
CA ASN A 90 3.35 -5.17 -5.94
C ASN A 90 2.49 -5.42 -4.71
N ALA A 91 3.01 -6.16 -3.74
CA ALA A 91 2.35 -6.46 -2.48
C ALA A 91 3.34 -6.38 -1.30
N GLU A 92 2.82 -6.03 -0.13
CA GLU A 92 3.55 -5.90 1.13
C GLU A 92 2.84 -6.69 2.26
N SER A 93 1.59 -7.10 2.00
CA SER A 93 0.73 -7.83 2.94
C SER A 93 -0.10 -8.90 2.22
N LEU A 94 -0.69 -9.82 2.99
CA LEU A 94 -1.63 -10.81 2.43
C LEU A 94 -2.95 -10.16 1.96
N GLU A 95 -3.29 -9.00 2.51
CA GLU A 95 -4.43 -8.20 2.04
C GLU A 95 -4.18 -7.66 0.63
N ASP A 96 -2.97 -7.13 0.36
CA ASP A 96 -2.57 -6.71 -0.98
C ASP A 96 -2.58 -7.86 -1.99
N VAL A 97 -2.14 -9.06 -1.56
CA VAL A 97 -2.20 -10.28 -2.39
C VAL A 97 -3.64 -10.60 -2.78
N THR A 98 -4.54 -10.59 -1.81
CA THR A 98 -5.97 -10.82 -2.02
C THR A 98 -6.56 -9.80 -2.98
N GLN A 99 -6.23 -8.53 -2.80
CA GLN A 99 -6.67 -7.45 -3.66
C GLN A 99 -6.09 -7.58 -5.08
N ALA A 100 -4.79 -7.86 -5.20
CA ALA A 100 -4.14 -8.07 -6.50
C ALA A 100 -4.79 -9.22 -7.29
N HIS A 101 -5.06 -10.34 -6.62
CA HIS A 101 -5.78 -11.46 -7.22
C HIS A 101 -7.19 -11.07 -7.66
N ALA A 102 -7.94 -10.40 -6.79
CA ALA A 102 -9.30 -9.92 -7.08
C ALA A 102 -9.35 -8.90 -8.22
N LEU A 103 -8.32 -8.07 -8.39
CA LEU A 103 -8.18 -7.12 -9.49
C LEU A 103 -7.69 -7.76 -10.80
N GLY A 104 -7.35 -9.05 -10.79
CA GLY A 104 -6.96 -9.79 -11.99
C GLY A 104 -5.48 -9.66 -12.34
N ALA A 105 -4.60 -9.26 -11.40
CA ALA A 105 -3.16 -9.28 -11.62
C ALA A 105 -2.70 -10.67 -12.09
N GLN A 106 -1.79 -10.71 -13.05
CA GLN A 106 -1.29 -11.96 -13.64
C GLN A 106 -0.21 -12.63 -12.78
N GLY A 107 0.17 -11.99 -11.68
CA GLY A 107 1.13 -12.46 -10.69
C GLY A 107 1.54 -11.34 -9.74
N LEU A 108 2.44 -11.63 -8.82
CA LEU A 108 3.16 -10.64 -8.04
C LEU A 108 4.55 -10.45 -8.64
N GLY A 109 4.82 -9.25 -9.14
CA GLY A 109 6.14 -8.87 -9.63
C GLY A 109 7.11 -8.56 -8.49
N LEU A 110 6.56 -8.18 -7.33
CA LEU A 110 7.33 -7.93 -6.13
C LEU A 110 6.45 -8.12 -4.88
N TYR A 111 6.82 -9.10 -4.04
CA TYR A 111 6.37 -9.18 -2.66
C TYR A 111 7.47 -8.64 -1.74
N ARG A 112 7.20 -7.55 -1.04
CA ARG A 112 8.17 -6.89 -0.15
C ARG A 112 8.10 -7.52 1.23
N THR A 113 9.17 -8.18 1.64
CA THR A 113 9.23 -8.88 2.93
C THR A 113 9.50 -7.96 4.12
N GLU A 114 9.93 -6.73 3.88
CA GLU A 114 10.34 -5.78 4.91
C GLU A 114 9.24 -5.50 5.93
N PHE A 115 7.98 -5.51 5.50
CA PHE A 115 6.83 -5.29 6.40
C PHE A 115 6.68 -6.37 7.47
N LEU A 116 7.14 -7.59 7.18
CA LEU A 116 7.17 -8.68 8.16
C LEU A 116 8.13 -8.39 9.32
N PHE A 117 9.17 -7.59 9.06
CA PHE A 117 10.21 -7.23 10.01
C PHE A 117 9.98 -5.89 10.69
N LEU A 118 9.09 -5.05 10.17
CA LEU A 118 8.82 -3.72 10.71
C LEU A 118 7.82 -3.77 11.88
N GLN A 119 7.94 -2.82 12.80
CA GLN A 119 7.01 -2.61 13.93
C GLN A 119 6.96 -3.78 14.93
N ARG A 120 8.06 -4.51 15.09
CA ARG A 120 8.21 -5.63 16.01
C ARG A 120 9.36 -5.40 16.98
N ASN A 121 9.28 -6.03 18.14
CA ASN A 121 10.36 -6.05 19.12
C ASN A 121 11.33 -7.21 18.87
N GLU A 122 10.89 -8.24 18.12
CA GLU A 122 11.64 -9.45 17.81
C GLU A 122 11.54 -9.74 16.31
N LEU A 123 12.58 -10.35 15.77
CA LEU A 123 12.59 -10.78 14.37
C LEU A 123 11.61 -11.93 14.16
N PRO A 124 10.95 -12.02 12.98
CA PRO A 124 10.12 -13.17 12.64
C PRO A 124 11.00 -14.41 12.54
N ASP A 125 10.55 -15.50 13.14
CA ASP A 125 11.21 -16.80 13.01
C ASP A 125 11.01 -17.41 11.61
N GLU A 126 11.68 -18.55 11.35
CA GLU A 126 11.61 -19.22 10.06
C GLU A 126 10.18 -19.70 9.74
N GLU A 127 9.47 -20.21 10.74
CA GLU A 127 8.11 -20.73 10.55
C GLU A 127 7.15 -19.59 10.21
N GLU A 128 7.23 -18.45 10.85
CA GLU A 128 6.42 -17.30 10.56
C GLU A 128 6.68 -16.74 9.14
N GLN A 129 7.94 -16.67 8.74
CA GLN A 129 8.34 -16.30 7.38
C GLN A 129 7.79 -17.29 6.36
N PHE A 130 7.97 -18.59 6.62
CA PHE A 130 7.46 -19.67 5.76
C PHE A 130 5.95 -19.58 5.58
N GLN A 131 5.19 -19.44 6.67
CA GLN A 131 3.73 -19.30 6.61
C GLN A 131 3.32 -18.09 5.77
N THR A 132 3.95 -16.95 5.98
CA THR A 132 3.65 -15.71 5.24
C THR A 132 3.90 -15.88 3.74
N TYR A 133 5.04 -16.46 3.36
CA TYR A 133 5.39 -16.65 1.95
C TYR A 133 4.54 -17.72 1.27
N ARG A 134 4.23 -18.79 1.99
CA ARG A 134 3.30 -19.82 1.53
C ARG A 134 1.91 -19.23 1.27
N ASP A 135 1.40 -18.43 2.21
CA ASP A 135 0.06 -17.87 2.10
C ASP A 135 -0.01 -16.83 0.98
N ALA A 136 1.06 -16.06 0.75
CA ALA A 136 1.18 -15.18 -0.40
C ALA A 136 1.16 -15.97 -1.73
N ALA A 137 1.89 -17.07 -1.80
CA ALA A 137 1.92 -17.93 -2.99
C ALA A 137 0.56 -18.60 -3.27
N LEU A 138 -0.08 -19.14 -2.22
CA LEU A 138 -1.41 -19.75 -2.32
C LEU A 138 -2.49 -18.73 -2.70
N GLY A 139 -2.41 -17.51 -2.17
CA GLY A 139 -3.34 -16.41 -2.47
C GLY A 139 -3.35 -16.01 -3.95
N MET A 140 -2.26 -16.26 -4.66
CA MET A 140 -2.18 -16.00 -6.11
C MET A 140 -2.68 -17.17 -6.97
N SER A 141 -3.12 -18.29 -6.38
CA SER A 141 -3.79 -19.41 -7.08
C SER A 141 -3.01 -19.94 -8.30
N GLY A 142 -1.70 -20.21 -8.12
CA GLY A 142 -0.80 -20.73 -9.15
C GLY A 142 -0.21 -19.69 -10.11
N ARG A 143 -0.52 -18.40 -9.95
CA ARG A 143 0.15 -17.32 -10.68
C ARG A 143 1.55 -17.08 -10.11
N PRO A 144 2.51 -16.58 -10.91
CA PRO A 144 3.87 -16.35 -10.45
C PRO A 144 3.94 -15.34 -9.32
N VAL A 145 4.79 -15.61 -8.33
CA VAL A 145 5.07 -14.72 -7.19
C VAL A 145 6.57 -14.53 -7.07
N THR A 146 7.01 -13.27 -7.18
CA THR A 146 8.41 -12.91 -6.94
C THR A 146 8.53 -12.32 -5.54
N ILE A 147 9.23 -13.04 -4.66
CA ILE A 147 9.48 -12.59 -3.28
C ILE A 147 10.89 -11.99 -3.22
N ARG A 148 10.98 -10.75 -2.75
CA ARG A 148 12.26 -10.11 -2.47
C ARG A 148 12.75 -10.55 -1.09
N THR A 149 13.96 -11.06 -0.99
CA THR A 149 14.63 -11.25 0.29
C THR A 149 14.81 -9.92 0.99
N LEU A 150 14.98 -9.96 2.32
CA LEU A 150 15.05 -8.76 3.17
C LEU A 150 16.04 -7.73 2.62
N ASP A 151 15.55 -6.50 2.38
CA ASP A 151 16.34 -5.37 1.89
C ASP A 151 16.13 -4.14 2.79
N LEU A 152 16.59 -4.26 4.03
CA LEU A 152 16.61 -3.17 5.00
C LEU A 152 18.00 -2.55 5.04
N GLY A 153 18.06 -1.21 4.99
CA GLY A 153 19.25 -0.42 5.26
C GLY A 153 19.28 0.06 6.71
N ALA A 154 20.45 0.56 7.13
CA ALA A 154 20.67 1.08 8.49
C ALA A 154 19.70 2.22 8.86
N ASP A 155 19.20 2.97 7.89
CA ASP A 155 18.20 4.02 8.04
C ASP A 155 16.83 3.55 8.57
N LYS A 156 16.56 2.24 8.50
CA LYS A 156 15.31 1.61 8.95
C LYS A 156 15.50 0.57 10.05
N ALA A 157 16.74 0.29 10.45
CA ALA A 157 17.07 -0.75 11.41
C ALA A 157 16.46 -0.54 12.80
N ASP A 158 16.33 0.71 13.24
CA ASP A 158 15.77 1.07 14.57
C ASP A 158 14.35 0.56 14.80
N ARG A 159 13.66 0.11 13.75
CA ARG A 159 12.28 -0.38 13.82
C ARG A 159 12.17 -1.90 13.79
N THR A 160 13.28 -2.60 13.69
CA THR A 160 13.31 -4.05 13.42
C THR A 160 14.03 -4.86 14.50
N GLY A 161 14.61 -4.22 15.51
CA GLY A 161 15.50 -4.88 16.48
C GLY A 161 16.87 -5.29 15.90
N LEU A 162 17.13 -5.04 14.61
CA LEU A 162 18.43 -5.24 13.98
C LEU A 162 19.35 -4.08 14.34
N THR A 163 20.49 -4.38 14.99
CA THR A 163 21.53 -3.37 15.26
C THR A 163 22.42 -3.27 14.02
N LEU A 164 22.09 -2.38 13.09
CA LEU A 164 22.96 -2.05 11.97
C LEU A 164 23.79 -0.81 12.29
N SER A 165 25.08 -0.82 11.93
CA SER A 165 25.95 0.34 12.11
C SER A 165 25.44 1.49 11.23
N ASN A 166 25.53 2.72 11.78
CA ASN A 166 25.19 3.91 11.02
C ASN A 166 26.26 4.11 9.94
N GLU A 167 25.85 4.04 8.68
CA GLU A 167 26.71 4.12 7.50
C GLU A 167 26.49 5.44 6.78
N GLU A 168 27.59 6.05 6.27
CA GLU A 168 27.51 7.32 5.53
C GLU A 168 26.65 7.19 4.26
N ASN A 169 26.66 6.01 3.64
CA ASN A 169 25.83 5.71 2.48
C ASN A 169 25.08 4.37 2.67
N PRO A 170 23.84 4.39 3.20
CA PRO A 170 23.06 3.18 3.46
C PRO A 170 22.80 2.33 2.21
N ALA A 171 22.82 2.91 1.01
CA ALA A 171 22.59 2.16 -0.22
C ALA A 171 23.77 1.25 -0.58
N LEU A 172 25.00 1.63 -0.21
CA LEU A 172 26.23 0.89 -0.45
C LEU A 172 26.65 0.02 0.73
N GLY A 173 26.00 0.19 1.87
CA GLY A 173 26.33 -0.47 3.13
C GLY A 173 25.81 -1.91 3.25
N LEU A 174 25.68 -2.37 4.50
CA LEU A 174 25.21 -3.70 4.86
C LEU A 174 23.69 -3.80 4.68
N ARG A 175 23.24 -4.25 3.49
CA ARG A 175 21.83 -4.44 3.16
C ARG A 175 21.63 -5.52 2.10
N GLY A 176 20.39 -5.96 1.91
CA GLY A 176 20.01 -6.96 0.91
C GLY A 176 20.84 -8.24 1.07
N VAL A 177 21.37 -8.77 -0.02
CA VAL A 177 22.17 -10.00 0.01
C VAL A 177 23.41 -9.90 0.90
N ARG A 178 24.01 -8.71 1.04
CA ARG A 178 25.16 -8.52 1.95
C ARG A 178 24.75 -8.70 3.42
N LEU A 179 23.58 -8.25 3.80
CA LEU A 179 23.01 -8.47 5.12
C LEU A 179 22.66 -9.94 5.32
N SER A 180 22.04 -10.58 4.33
CA SER A 180 21.65 -11.99 4.39
C SER A 180 22.85 -12.95 4.50
N LEU A 181 24.00 -12.57 3.97
CA LEU A 181 25.23 -13.36 4.02
C LEU A 181 26.14 -12.99 5.20
N ALA A 182 25.84 -11.91 5.91
CA ALA A 182 26.58 -11.56 7.11
C ALA A 182 26.30 -12.59 8.21
N PRO A 183 27.27 -12.89 9.11
CA PRO A 183 27.07 -13.84 10.21
C PRO A 183 26.18 -13.29 11.32
N VAL A 184 25.21 -12.48 10.98
CA VAL A 184 24.16 -11.96 11.86
C VAL A 184 22.98 -12.85 11.62
N SER A 185 22.76 -13.80 12.53
CA SER A 185 21.62 -14.69 12.48
C SER A 185 20.32 -13.89 12.60
N TYR A 186 19.66 -13.69 11.51
CA TYR A 186 18.21 -13.51 11.51
C TYR A 186 17.55 -14.78 10.94
N THR A 187 18.07 -15.89 11.38
CA THR A 187 17.46 -17.20 11.20
C THR A 187 16.52 -17.47 12.34
#